data_3086babdfce9bc30b6e8bba38bc58c16
#
_entry.id   3086babdfce9bc30b6e8bba38bc58c16
#
_cell.length_a   1.000
_cell.length_b   1.000
_cell.length_c   1.000
_cell.angle_alpha   90.00
_cell.angle_beta   90.00
_cell.angle_gamma   90.00
#
_symmetry.space_group_name_H-M   'P 1'
#
loop_
_entity.id
_entity.type
_entity.pdbx_description
1 polymer ?
#
loop_
_entity_poly.entity_id
_entity_poly.type
_entity_poly.pdbx_seq_one_letter_code
_entity_poly.pdbx_strand_id
1 'polypeptide(L)'
;MSNGTMIIKRDGSKEHLNIDKIHKVVMHACEGLAGVSASLIEMNANIQFYDGMSTQEIQEVLIRSANDLISLDAPNYQYAAARLLAYTLNKQVFGEFNAISFYDMINKNIERGVYDSSILEMYTKEEIETLDSYIRHKRDENFTYAGLRQVVDKYLVQDRSSDEIFETPQFMYMMIAATLFANYPKEDRMYYVRRYYDATSLFKINIPTPVMAGVRTPVRQFASCVLVDSDDTLDSIFASDMSIGRYTAQRAGIG
;
A
#
# COMPACT_ATOMS: atom_id res chain seq x y z
N MET A 1 -23.31 -21.50 14.94
CA MET A 1 -22.59 -22.77 14.74
C MET A 1 -21.05 -22.56 14.66
N SER A 2 -20.43 -21.77 15.53
CA SER A 2 -18.99 -21.45 15.39
C SER A 2 -18.16 -21.70 16.64
N ASN A 3 -18.74 -22.31 17.69
CA ASN A 3 -17.99 -22.60 18.92
C ASN A 3 -16.95 -23.73 18.80
N GLY A 4 -16.71 -24.27 17.62
CA GLY A 4 -15.76 -25.36 17.39
C GLY A 4 -14.74 -25.10 16.29
N THR A 5 -14.87 -24.06 15.47
CA THR A 5 -13.94 -23.80 14.36
C THR A 5 -12.59 -23.33 14.90
N MET A 6 -11.54 -24.08 14.58
CA MET A 6 -10.16 -23.71 14.90
C MET A 6 -9.57 -22.88 13.77
N ILE A 7 -8.77 -21.89 14.11
CA ILE A 7 -8.04 -21.04 13.14
C ILE A 7 -6.54 -21.04 13.42
N ILE A 8 -5.76 -20.75 12.39
CA ILE A 8 -4.31 -20.69 12.45
C ILE A 8 -3.87 -19.22 12.43
N LYS A 9 -3.12 -18.82 13.44
CA LYS A 9 -2.50 -17.49 13.50
C LYS A 9 -1.26 -17.38 12.64
N ARG A 10 -0.77 -16.15 12.42
CA ARG A 10 0.48 -15.88 11.68
C ARG A 10 1.71 -16.55 12.31
N ASP A 11 1.73 -16.71 13.63
CA ASP A 11 2.81 -17.42 14.36
C ASP A 11 2.67 -18.95 14.33
N GLY A 12 1.68 -19.48 13.59
CA GLY A 12 1.39 -20.90 13.48
C GLY A 12 0.58 -21.47 14.65
N SER A 13 0.30 -20.70 15.69
CA SER A 13 -0.52 -21.15 16.81
C SER A 13 -1.99 -21.31 16.41
N LYS A 14 -2.70 -22.20 17.08
CA LYS A 14 -4.12 -22.46 16.84
C LYS A 14 -4.97 -21.88 17.96
N GLU A 15 -6.06 -21.22 17.61
CA GLU A 15 -7.07 -20.73 18.55
C GLU A 15 -8.48 -20.96 18.02
N HIS A 16 -9.48 -20.90 18.88
CA HIS A 16 -10.87 -20.89 18.44
C HIS A 16 -11.21 -19.58 17.72
N LEU A 17 -11.98 -19.68 16.64
CA LEU A 17 -12.50 -18.53 15.92
C LEU A 17 -13.28 -17.63 16.89
N ASN A 18 -12.83 -16.39 17.00
CA ASN A 18 -13.48 -15.39 17.84
C ASN A 18 -14.30 -14.42 16.99
N ILE A 19 -15.61 -14.64 16.97
CA ILE A 19 -16.55 -13.83 16.18
C ILE A 19 -16.60 -12.39 16.68
N ASP A 20 -16.44 -12.14 17.98
CA ASP A 20 -16.45 -10.77 18.51
C ASP A 20 -15.27 -9.94 17.98
N LYS A 21 -14.11 -10.57 17.74
CA LYS A 21 -12.97 -9.89 17.09
C LYS A 21 -13.30 -9.52 15.64
N ILE A 22 -13.94 -10.44 14.91
CA ILE A 22 -14.37 -10.19 13.52
C ILE A 22 -15.39 -9.06 13.50
N HIS A 23 -16.42 -9.15 14.35
CA HIS A 23 -17.46 -8.12 14.47
C HIS A 23 -16.87 -6.72 14.70
N LYS A 24 -15.93 -6.58 15.64
CA LYS A 24 -15.28 -5.30 15.92
C LYS A 24 -14.55 -4.73 14.70
N VAL A 25 -13.84 -5.57 13.95
CA VAL A 25 -13.11 -5.14 12.75
C VAL A 25 -14.08 -4.70 11.64
N VAL A 26 -15.15 -5.48 11.41
CA VAL A 26 -16.15 -5.14 10.38
C VAL A 26 -16.94 -3.89 10.77
N MET A 27 -17.33 -3.76 12.03
CA MET A 27 -18.02 -2.57 12.54
C MET A 27 -17.17 -1.31 12.35
N HIS A 28 -15.88 -1.37 12.70
CA HIS A 28 -14.95 -0.26 12.49
C HIS A 28 -14.82 0.10 11.01
N ALA A 29 -14.74 -0.89 10.13
CA ALA A 29 -14.67 -0.65 8.68
C ALA A 29 -15.94 0.02 8.12
N CYS A 30 -17.10 -0.23 8.73
CA CYS A 30 -18.39 0.34 8.34
C CYS A 30 -18.70 1.70 8.99
N GLU A 31 -17.89 2.13 9.97
CA GLU A 31 -18.17 3.32 10.77
C GLU A 31 -18.32 4.58 9.89
N GLY A 32 -19.45 5.30 10.08
CA GLY A 32 -19.74 6.52 9.35
C GLY A 32 -20.09 6.36 7.87
N LEU A 33 -20.22 5.14 7.35
CA LEU A 33 -20.60 4.88 5.96
C LEU A 33 -22.13 4.70 5.85
N ALA A 34 -22.78 5.57 5.09
CA ALA A 34 -24.21 5.47 4.83
C ALA A 34 -24.53 4.27 3.91
N GLY A 35 -25.61 3.52 4.21
CA GLY A 35 -26.05 2.41 3.39
C GLY A 35 -25.20 1.14 3.45
N VAL A 36 -24.28 1.05 4.43
CA VAL A 36 -23.43 -0.12 4.65
C VAL A 36 -23.87 -0.86 5.90
N SER A 37 -24.02 -2.19 5.80
CA SER A 37 -24.39 -3.08 6.89
C SER A 37 -23.26 -4.04 7.23
N ALA A 38 -22.72 -3.94 8.44
CA ALA A 38 -21.73 -4.87 8.95
C ALA A 38 -22.27 -6.32 8.97
N SER A 39 -23.53 -6.49 9.36
CA SER A 39 -24.17 -7.81 9.41
C SER A 39 -24.24 -8.50 8.04
N LEU A 40 -24.44 -7.75 6.94
CA LEU A 40 -24.44 -8.34 5.60
C LEU A 40 -23.03 -8.82 5.19
N ILE A 41 -21.99 -8.06 5.53
CA ILE A 41 -20.60 -8.49 5.29
C ILE A 41 -20.32 -9.78 6.08
N GLU A 42 -20.71 -9.82 7.36
CA GLU A 42 -20.49 -10.96 8.24
C GLU A 42 -21.26 -12.20 7.78
N MET A 43 -22.49 -12.05 7.33
CA MET A 43 -23.29 -13.15 6.79
C MET A 43 -22.66 -13.75 5.54
N ASN A 44 -22.24 -12.91 4.59
CA ASN A 44 -21.54 -13.36 3.39
C ASN A 44 -20.21 -14.05 3.71
N ALA A 45 -19.47 -13.54 4.70
CA ALA A 45 -18.20 -14.10 5.12
C ALA A 45 -18.37 -15.42 5.88
N ASN A 46 -19.36 -15.52 6.78
CA ASN A 46 -19.51 -16.66 7.68
C ASN A 46 -19.77 -18.00 6.94
N ILE A 47 -20.41 -17.93 5.78
CA ILE A 47 -20.64 -19.10 4.92
C ILE A 47 -19.33 -19.70 4.38
N GLN A 48 -18.26 -18.90 4.32
CA GLN A 48 -16.98 -19.27 3.72
C GLN A 48 -15.94 -19.75 4.76
N PHE A 49 -16.24 -19.62 6.07
CA PHE A 49 -15.29 -20.03 7.11
C PHE A 49 -15.28 -21.55 7.30
N TYR A 50 -14.08 -22.12 7.41
CA TYR A 50 -13.86 -23.55 7.61
C TYR A 50 -12.80 -23.81 8.70
N ASP A 51 -12.76 -25.02 9.21
CA ASP A 51 -11.80 -25.42 10.25
C ASP A 51 -10.36 -25.46 9.70
N GLY A 52 -9.43 -24.87 10.43
CA GLY A 52 -8.04 -24.75 10.02
C GLY A 52 -7.73 -23.54 9.14
N MET A 53 -8.70 -22.66 8.88
CA MET A 53 -8.49 -21.43 8.12
C MET A 53 -7.51 -20.49 8.82
N SER A 54 -6.61 -19.86 8.08
CA SER A 54 -5.67 -18.87 8.62
C SER A 54 -6.36 -17.53 8.89
N THR A 55 -5.80 -16.74 9.80
CA THR A 55 -6.29 -15.38 10.05
C THR A 55 -6.14 -14.47 8.83
N GLN A 56 -5.20 -14.76 7.93
CA GLN A 56 -5.06 -14.04 6.68
C GLN A 56 -6.21 -14.36 5.72
N GLU A 57 -6.52 -15.64 5.51
CA GLU A 57 -7.65 -16.07 4.68
C GLU A 57 -8.98 -15.50 5.20
N ILE A 58 -9.16 -15.44 6.53
CA ILE A 58 -10.35 -14.80 7.12
C ILE A 58 -10.46 -13.33 6.69
N GLN A 59 -9.35 -12.58 6.75
CA GLN A 59 -9.35 -11.18 6.31
C GLN A 59 -9.65 -11.05 4.81
N GLU A 60 -9.10 -11.93 3.97
CA GLU A 60 -9.38 -11.95 2.53
C GLU A 60 -10.86 -12.24 2.24
N VAL A 61 -11.48 -13.17 2.99
CA VAL A 61 -12.90 -13.44 2.89
C VAL A 61 -13.73 -12.21 3.29
N LEU A 62 -13.38 -11.53 4.38
CA LEU A 62 -14.09 -10.31 4.81
C LEU A 62 -13.99 -9.20 3.75
N ILE A 63 -12.79 -8.98 3.19
CA ILE A 63 -12.56 -7.99 2.13
C ILE A 63 -13.40 -8.34 0.90
N ARG A 64 -13.37 -9.62 0.45
CA ARG A 64 -14.14 -10.08 -0.69
C ARG A 64 -15.64 -9.93 -0.44
N SER A 65 -16.11 -10.34 0.75
CA SER A 65 -17.52 -10.22 1.11
C SER A 65 -18.04 -8.79 1.10
N ALA A 66 -17.21 -7.82 1.53
CA ALA A 66 -17.54 -6.40 1.42
C ALA A 66 -17.52 -5.91 -0.04
N ASN A 67 -16.55 -6.36 -0.84
CA ASN A 67 -16.43 -6.00 -2.25
C ASN A 67 -17.64 -6.52 -3.07
N ASP A 68 -18.10 -7.74 -2.81
CA ASP A 68 -19.20 -8.36 -3.53
C ASP A 68 -20.56 -7.66 -3.28
N LEU A 69 -20.65 -6.87 -2.21
CA LEU A 69 -21.83 -6.04 -1.90
C LEU A 69 -21.83 -4.67 -2.59
N ILE A 70 -20.78 -4.32 -3.32
CA ILE A 70 -20.72 -3.05 -4.06
C ILE A 70 -21.75 -3.10 -5.20
N SER A 71 -22.66 -2.12 -5.21
CA SER A 71 -23.68 -1.97 -6.26
C SER A 71 -23.99 -0.50 -6.49
N LEU A 72 -24.79 -0.20 -7.50
CA LEU A 72 -25.26 1.17 -7.77
C LEU A 72 -26.09 1.71 -6.59
N ASP A 73 -26.86 0.85 -5.92
CA ASP A 73 -27.70 1.22 -4.78
C ASP A 73 -26.91 1.31 -3.46
N ALA A 74 -25.76 0.62 -3.37
CA ALA A 74 -24.92 0.57 -2.18
C ALA A 74 -23.43 0.76 -2.51
N PRO A 75 -23.02 1.90 -3.10
CA PRO A 75 -21.64 2.12 -3.55
C PRO A 75 -20.64 2.23 -2.40
N ASN A 76 -21.08 2.57 -1.19
CA ASN A 76 -20.19 2.82 -0.06
C ASN A 76 -19.53 1.55 0.51
N TYR A 77 -19.96 0.35 0.11
CA TYR A 77 -19.22 -0.88 0.44
C TYR A 77 -17.79 -0.87 -0.13
N GLN A 78 -17.50 -0.09 -1.18
CA GLN A 78 -16.14 0.09 -1.66
C GLN A 78 -15.19 0.68 -0.61
N TYR A 79 -15.69 1.55 0.28
CA TYR A 79 -14.91 2.12 1.38
C TYR A 79 -14.76 1.11 2.53
N ALA A 80 -15.81 0.33 2.83
CA ALA A 80 -15.71 -0.73 3.83
C ALA A 80 -14.68 -1.80 3.42
N ALA A 81 -14.70 -2.24 2.15
CA ALA A 81 -13.72 -3.16 1.61
C ALA A 81 -12.30 -2.59 1.65
N ALA A 82 -12.12 -1.29 1.31
CA ALA A 82 -10.84 -0.61 1.40
C ALA A 82 -10.32 -0.53 2.84
N ARG A 83 -11.16 -0.21 3.82
CA ARG A 83 -10.77 -0.14 5.23
C ARG A 83 -10.38 -1.50 5.80
N LEU A 84 -11.07 -2.58 5.41
CA LEU A 84 -10.67 -3.95 5.75
C LEU A 84 -9.31 -4.30 5.14
N LEU A 85 -9.06 -3.90 3.90
CA LEU A 85 -7.76 -4.08 3.23
C LEU A 85 -6.66 -3.26 3.94
N ALA A 86 -6.92 -1.99 4.27
CA ALA A 86 -5.97 -1.15 5.01
C ALA A 86 -5.63 -1.71 6.39
N TYR A 87 -6.63 -2.23 7.11
CA TYR A 87 -6.43 -2.92 8.38
C TYR A 87 -5.50 -4.14 8.24
N THR A 88 -5.70 -4.93 7.20
CA THR A 88 -4.86 -6.10 6.91
C THR A 88 -3.44 -5.70 6.55
N LEU A 89 -3.31 -4.65 5.72
CA LEU A 89 -2.02 -4.07 5.33
C LEU A 89 -1.23 -3.54 6.53
N ASN A 90 -1.87 -2.79 7.42
CA ASN A 90 -1.22 -2.28 8.64
C ASN A 90 -0.67 -3.43 9.50
N LYS A 91 -1.45 -4.49 9.70
CA LYS A 91 -0.97 -5.68 10.42
C LYS A 91 0.17 -6.40 9.72
N GLN A 92 0.19 -6.40 8.39
CA GLN A 92 1.27 -7.01 7.62
C GLN A 92 2.57 -6.21 7.76
N VAL A 93 2.49 -4.88 7.62
CA VAL A 93 3.65 -3.98 7.60
C VAL A 93 4.22 -3.74 9.00
N PHE A 94 3.34 -3.55 10.00
CA PHE A 94 3.75 -3.18 11.37
C PHE A 94 3.80 -4.36 12.35
N GLY A 95 3.20 -5.49 12.01
CA GLY A 95 3.00 -6.61 12.92
C GLY A 95 1.85 -6.40 13.91
N GLU A 96 1.43 -5.15 14.10
CA GLU A 96 0.36 -4.71 15.00
C GLU A 96 -0.53 -3.65 14.35
N PHE A 97 -1.52 -3.15 15.08
CA PHE A 97 -2.45 -2.15 14.55
C PHE A 97 -1.81 -0.75 14.46
N ASN A 98 -0.97 -0.39 15.42
CA ASN A 98 -0.34 0.92 15.48
C ASN A 98 0.88 1.00 14.58
N ALA A 99 1.01 2.12 13.88
CA ALA A 99 2.18 2.38 13.06
C ALA A 99 3.45 2.52 13.93
N ILE A 100 4.55 1.96 13.44
CA ILE A 100 5.89 2.25 13.98
C ILE A 100 6.30 3.68 13.59
N SER A 101 7.35 4.21 14.21
CA SER A 101 7.85 5.55 13.84
C SER A 101 8.31 5.58 12.39
N PHE A 102 8.20 6.74 11.76
CA PHE A 102 8.65 6.92 10.37
C PHE A 102 10.17 6.70 10.25
N TYR A 103 10.93 7.10 11.27
CA TYR A 103 12.37 6.85 11.34
C TYR A 103 12.71 5.36 11.35
N ASP A 104 11.99 4.56 12.17
CA ASP A 104 12.20 3.10 12.22
C ASP A 104 11.79 2.43 10.91
N MET A 105 10.72 2.90 10.27
CA MET A 105 10.30 2.40 8.97
C MET A 105 11.38 2.64 7.91
N ILE A 106 11.96 3.84 7.86
CA ILE A 106 13.04 4.19 6.93
C ILE A 106 14.24 3.26 7.13
N ASN A 107 14.72 3.11 8.38
CA ASN A 107 15.89 2.28 8.68
C ASN A 107 15.66 0.82 8.30
N LYS A 108 14.53 0.23 8.71
CA LYS A 108 14.17 -1.15 8.34
C LYS A 108 14.17 -1.37 6.82
N ASN A 109 13.65 -0.42 6.07
CA ASN A 109 13.54 -0.55 4.62
C ASN A 109 14.87 -0.26 3.90
N ILE A 110 15.76 0.54 4.48
CA ILE A 110 17.16 0.68 4.02
C ILE A 110 17.93 -0.63 4.28
N GLU A 111 17.81 -1.22 5.46
CA GLU A 111 18.45 -2.51 5.80
C GLU A 111 17.99 -3.64 4.86
N ARG A 112 16.73 -3.63 4.43
CA ARG A 112 16.18 -4.55 3.43
C ARG A 112 16.64 -4.23 2.00
N GLY A 113 17.32 -3.11 1.76
CA GLY A 113 17.76 -2.66 0.44
C GLY A 113 16.64 -2.17 -0.46
N VAL A 114 15.46 -1.85 0.09
CA VAL A 114 14.28 -1.42 -0.67
C VAL A 114 14.08 0.10 -0.67
N TYR A 115 14.64 0.83 0.31
CA TYR A 115 14.75 2.28 0.30
C TYR A 115 16.18 2.72 -0.01
N ASP A 116 16.31 3.86 -0.67
CA ASP A 116 17.58 4.52 -0.92
C ASP A 116 18.11 5.17 0.37
N SER A 117 19.34 4.81 0.77
CA SER A 117 19.95 5.29 2.01
C SER A 117 20.26 6.79 2.02
N SER A 118 20.34 7.45 0.85
CA SER A 118 20.63 8.88 0.73
C SER A 118 19.65 9.76 1.51
N ILE A 119 18.46 9.28 1.82
CA ILE A 119 17.49 10.03 2.64
C ILE A 119 18.06 10.38 4.04
N LEU A 120 18.86 9.49 4.65
CA LEU A 120 19.49 9.71 5.95
C LEU A 120 20.68 10.68 5.89
N GLU A 121 21.25 10.93 4.70
CA GLU A 121 22.27 11.96 4.47
C GLU A 121 21.63 13.34 4.31
N MET A 122 20.43 13.39 3.77
CA MET A 122 19.71 14.62 3.45
C MET A 122 18.91 15.19 4.63
N TYR A 123 18.39 14.33 5.51
CA TYR A 123 17.57 14.71 6.67
C TYR A 123 18.19 14.23 7.97
N THR A 124 18.17 15.09 8.99
CA THR A 124 18.51 14.67 10.36
C THR A 124 17.40 13.83 10.95
N LYS A 125 17.70 13.11 12.03
CA LYS A 125 16.70 12.33 12.75
C LYS A 125 15.53 13.20 13.23
N GLU A 126 15.82 14.39 13.77
CA GLU A 126 14.83 15.35 14.27
C GLU A 126 13.92 15.87 13.14
N GLU A 127 14.46 16.05 11.94
CA GLU A 127 13.67 16.42 10.77
C GLU A 127 12.74 15.26 10.37
N ILE A 128 13.21 14.02 10.38
CA ILE A 128 12.38 12.83 10.09
C ILE A 128 11.28 12.68 11.15
N GLU A 129 11.58 12.87 12.43
CA GLU A 129 10.58 12.87 13.51
C GLU A 129 9.53 13.99 13.32
N THR A 130 9.95 15.14 12.80
CA THR A 130 9.04 16.23 12.45
C THR A 130 8.14 15.81 11.28
N LEU A 131 8.67 15.15 10.25
CA LEU A 131 7.88 14.61 9.13
C LEU A 131 6.87 13.57 9.62
N ASP A 132 7.27 12.69 10.55
CA ASP A 132 6.39 11.72 11.19
C ASP A 132 5.16 12.39 11.82
N SER A 133 5.37 13.51 12.51
CA SER A 133 4.29 14.29 13.12
C SER A 133 3.24 14.83 12.13
N TYR A 134 3.59 14.92 10.84
CA TYR A 134 2.67 15.34 9.77
C TYR A 134 1.87 14.18 9.17
N ILE A 135 2.32 12.94 9.35
CA ILE A 135 1.65 11.77 8.79
C ILE A 135 0.28 11.55 9.43
N ARG A 136 -0.70 11.23 8.61
CA ARG A 136 -2.11 11.01 9.01
C ARG A 136 -2.58 9.67 8.47
N HIS A 137 -2.23 8.56 9.14
CA HIS A 137 -2.57 7.19 8.72
C HIS A 137 -4.07 7.00 8.47
N LYS A 138 -4.93 7.71 9.20
CA LYS A 138 -6.39 7.68 9.00
C LYS A 138 -6.82 8.09 7.58
N ARG A 139 -5.99 8.79 6.81
CA ARG A 139 -6.29 9.12 5.40
C ARG A 139 -6.39 7.89 4.51
N ASP A 140 -5.84 6.75 4.91
CA ASP A 140 -5.99 5.49 4.18
C ASP A 140 -7.44 4.99 4.17
N GLU A 141 -8.30 5.43 5.11
CA GLU A 141 -9.73 5.13 5.14
C GLU A 141 -10.52 5.83 4.01
N ASN A 142 -9.92 6.80 3.32
CA ASN A 142 -10.56 7.54 2.22
C ASN A 142 -10.37 6.87 0.84
N PHE A 143 -9.57 5.82 0.75
CA PHE A 143 -9.44 5.07 -0.49
C PHE A 143 -10.72 4.32 -0.83
N THR A 144 -11.01 4.23 -2.14
CA THR A 144 -11.88 3.19 -2.65
C THR A 144 -11.14 1.85 -2.69
N TYR A 145 -11.85 0.73 -2.68
CA TYR A 145 -11.21 -0.58 -2.73
C TYR A 145 -10.30 -0.76 -3.96
N ALA A 146 -10.80 -0.42 -5.15
CA ALA A 146 -10.01 -0.52 -6.38
C ALA A 146 -8.77 0.40 -6.34
N GLY A 147 -8.91 1.62 -5.80
CA GLY A 147 -7.79 2.55 -5.64
C GLY A 147 -6.70 2.02 -4.68
N LEU A 148 -7.11 1.50 -3.52
CA LEU A 148 -6.16 0.94 -2.56
C LEU A 148 -5.50 -0.33 -3.10
N ARG A 149 -6.26 -1.23 -3.76
CA ARG A 149 -5.70 -2.42 -4.42
C ARG A 149 -4.63 -2.05 -5.44
N GLN A 150 -4.90 -1.03 -6.28
CA GLN A 150 -3.91 -0.57 -7.25
C GLN A 150 -2.63 -0.05 -6.56
N VAL A 151 -2.77 0.69 -5.46
CA VAL A 151 -1.61 1.18 -4.70
C VAL A 151 -0.82 0.00 -4.11
N VAL A 152 -1.50 -0.95 -3.47
CA VAL A 152 -0.89 -2.14 -2.87
C VAL A 152 -0.18 -2.99 -3.93
N ASP A 153 -0.85 -3.30 -5.03
CA ASP A 153 -0.35 -4.25 -6.02
C ASP A 153 0.78 -3.67 -6.89
N LYS A 154 0.80 -2.35 -7.10
CA LYS A 154 1.72 -1.73 -8.06
C LYS A 154 2.78 -0.83 -7.47
N TYR A 155 2.48 -0.10 -6.39
CA TYR A 155 3.27 1.05 -5.97
C TYR A 155 3.96 0.90 -4.62
N LEU A 156 3.36 0.18 -3.66
CA LEU A 156 4.02 -0.08 -2.39
C LEU A 156 5.27 -0.93 -2.60
N VAL A 157 6.32 -0.57 -1.86
CA VAL A 157 7.55 -1.36 -1.87
C VAL A 157 7.27 -2.72 -1.24
N GLN A 158 7.62 -3.78 -1.98
CA GLN A 158 7.31 -5.16 -1.62
C GLN A 158 8.34 -6.13 -2.21
N ASP A 159 8.48 -7.29 -1.59
CA ASP A 159 9.13 -8.44 -2.20
C ASP A 159 8.08 -9.25 -2.96
N ARG A 160 8.18 -9.25 -4.30
CA ARG A 160 7.23 -9.94 -5.18
C ARG A 160 7.38 -11.46 -5.18
N SER A 161 8.46 -12.00 -4.59
CA SER A 161 8.65 -13.44 -4.46
C SER A 161 7.93 -14.03 -3.26
N SER A 162 7.76 -13.23 -2.21
CA SER A 162 7.10 -13.60 -0.95
C SER A 162 5.75 -12.88 -0.73
N ASP A 163 5.38 -11.93 -1.58
CA ASP A 163 4.25 -11.02 -1.43
C ASP A 163 4.31 -10.18 -0.13
N GLU A 164 5.53 -10.03 0.45
CA GLU A 164 5.73 -9.23 1.65
C GLU A 164 5.77 -7.74 1.30
N ILE A 165 4.88 -6.95 1.91
CA ILE A 165 4.78 -5.51 1.72
C ILE A 165 5.48 -4.81 2.89
N PHE A 166 6.27 -3.77 2.58
CA PHE A 166 7.16 -3.12 3.55
C PHE A 166 6.76 -1.70 3.94
N GLU A 167 5.69 -1.15 3.36
CA GLU A 167 5.21 0.20 3.68
C GLU A 167 3.69 0.32 3.52
N THR A 168 3.13 1.37 4.11
CA THR A 168 1.71 1.75 3.92
C THR A 168 1.61 2.95 2.98
N PRO A 169 0.42 3.26 2.42
CA PRO A 169 0.25 4.41 1.52
C PRO A 169 0.71 5.73 2.12
N GLN A 170 0.45 5.98 3.41
CA GLN A 170 0.85 7.23 4.04
C GLN A 170 2.37 7.36 4.17
N PHE A 171 3.08 6.28 4.48
CA PHE A 171 4.54 6.27 4.47
C PHE A 171 5.09 6.43 3.06
N MET A 172 4.49 5.76 2.06
CA MET A 172 4.84 5.95 0.65
C MET A 172 4.74 7.43 0.25
N TYR A 173 3.61 8.10 0.51
CA TYR A 173 3.42 9.50 0.15
C TYR A 173 4.42 10.42 0.86
N MET A 174 4.70 10.18 2.14
CA MET A 174 5.66 10.98 2.88
C MET A 174 7.09 10.78 2.35
N MET A 175 7.50 9.53 2.07
CA MET A 175 8.81 9.23 1.49
C MET A 175 8.99 9.86 0.10
N ILE A 176 7.95 9.81 -0.75
CA ILE A 176 7.98 10.47 -2.06
C ILE A 176 8.18 11.98 -1.87
N ALA A 177 7.39 12.60 -1.00
CA ALA A 177 7.51 14.04 -0.73
C ALA A 177 8.90 14.40 -0.20
N ALA A 178 9.39 13.69 0.81
CA ALA A 178 10.72 13.92 1.38
C ALA A 178 11.83 13.80 0.33
N THR A 179 11.77 12.77 -0.52
CA THR A 179 12.81 12.56 -1.55
C THR A 179 12.78 13.65 -2.62
N LEU A 180 11.60 14.07 -3.09
CA LEU A 180 11.46 15.09 -4.13
C LEU A 180 11.97 16.46 -3.69
N PHE A 181 11.80 16.81 -2.43
CA PHE A 181 12.22 18.12 -1.89
C PHE A 181 13.51 18.08 -1.09
N ALA A 182 14.24 16.97 -1.08
CA ALA A 182 15.44 16.78 -0.29
C ALA A 182 16.54 17.84 -0.60
N ASN A 183 16.65 18.26 -1.85
CA ASN A 183 17.64 19.25 -2.31
C ASN A 183 17.16 20.72 -2.23
N TYR A 184 15.96 20.95 -1.70
CA TYR A 184 15.49 22.32 -1.45
C TYR A 184 16.26 22.96 -0.26
N PRO A 185 16.33 24.30 -0.20
CA PRO A 185 16.91 24.99 0.96
C PRO A 185 16.30 24.46 2.28
N LYS A 186 17.14 24.27 3.29
CA LYS A 186 16.72 23.63 4.56
C LYS A 186 15.56 24.36 5.24
N GLU A 187 15.55 25.68 5.14
CA GLU A 187 14.53 26.58 5.68
C GLU A 187 13.15 26.36 5.05
N ASP A 188 13.11 25.94 3.79
CA ASP A 188 11.87 25.83 3.01
C ASP A 188 11.39 24.39 2.82
N ARG A 189 12.32 23.41 2.79
CA ARG A 189 12.01 22.03 2.37
C ARG A 189 10.90 21.38 3.18
N MET A 190 10.88 21.57 4.51
CA MET A 190 9.87 21.00 5.39
C MET A 190 8.47 21.51 5.06
N TYR A 191 8.35 22.78 4.68
CA TYR A 191 7.09 23.36 4.22
C TYR A 191 6.60 22.71 2.92
N TYR A 192 7.49 22.55 1.93
CA TYR A 192 7.13 21.94 0.65
C TYR A 192 6.83 20.44 0.78
N VAL A 193 7.61 19.71 1.57
CA VAL A 193 7.34 18.29 1.87
C VAL A 193 5.95 18.12 2.45
N ARG A 194 5.59 18.90 3.48
CA ARG A 194 4.27 18.85 4.10
C ARG A 194 3.15 19.18 3.12
N ARG A 195 3.29 20.25 2.32
CA ARG A 195 2.29 20.62 1.31
C ARG A 195 2.08 19.55 0.26
N TYR A 196 3.16 18.97 -0.23
CA TYR A 196 3.09 17.91 -1.24
C TYR A 196 2.46 16.64 -0.67
N TYR A 197 2.88 16.24 0.54
CA TYR A 197 2.24 15.13 1.25
C TYR A 197 0.73 15.36 1.44
N ASP A 198 0.32 16.54 1.90
CA ASP A 198 -1.09 16.86 2.06
C ASP A 198 -1.85 16.83 0.73
N ALA A 199 -1.26 17.35 -0.34
CA ALA A 199 -1.90 17.36 -1.66
C ALA A 199 -2.08 15.95 -2.25
N THR A 200 -1.08 15.06 -2.09
CA THR A 200 -1.13 13.70 -2.59
C THR A 200 -2.01 12.79 -1.73
N SER A 201 -1.83 12.82 -0.42
CA SER A 201 -2.58 11.95 0.52
C SER A 201 -4.05 12.34 0.69
N LEU A 202 -4.43 13.56 0.27
CA LEU A 202 -5.82 14.03 0.17
C LEU A 202 -6.38 13.92 -1.26
N PHE A 203 -5.68 13.23 -2.16
CA PHE A 203 -6.09 13.00 -3.57
C PHE A 203 -6.33 14.28 -4.38
N LYS A 204 -5.70 15.41 -4.01
CA LYS A 204 -5.80 16.68 -4.75
C LYS A 204 -4.96 16.69 -6.03
N ILE A 205 -3.89 15.89 -6.05
CA ILE A 205 -3.02 15.68 -7.19
C ILE A 205 -2.71 14.19 -7.35
N ASN A 206 -2.49 13.75 -8.57
CA ASN A 206 -1.99 12.41 -8.90
C ASN A 206 -0.48 12.46 -9.12
N ILE A 207 0.18 11.39 -8.71
CA ILE A 207 1.61 11.19 -8.92
C ILE A 207 1.78 10.22 -10.10
N PRO A 208 2.67 10.50 -11.07
CA PRO A 208 2.92 9.58 -12.17
C PRO A 208 3.55 8.27 -11.68
N THR A 209 3.18 7.18 -12.35
CA THR A 209 3.59 5.81 -12.00
C THR A 209 5.09 5.66 -11.68
N PRO A 210 6.05 6.18 -12.47
CA PRO A 210 7.47 5.99 -12.17
C PRO A 210 7.91 6.65 -10.88
N VAL A 211 7.32 7.80 -10.54
CA VAL A 211 7.61 8.51 -9.28
C VAL A 211 7.03 7.73 -8.09
N MET A 212 5.78 7.26 -8.21
CA MET A 212 5.15 6.43 -7.16
C MET A 212 5.90 5.13 -6.92
N ALA A 213 6.37 4.48 -7.98
CA ALA A 213 7.04 3.19 -7.88
C ALA A 213 8.50 3.29 -7.45
N GLY A 214 9.23 4.36 -7.88
CA GLY A 214 10.69 4.33 -7.89
C GLY A 214 11.41 5.41 -7.09
N VAL A 215 10.83 6.61 -6.86
CA VAL A 215 11.61 7.78 -6.40
C VAL A 215 12.36 7.55 -5.07
N ARG A 216 11.78 6.76 -4.16
CA ARG A 216 12.35 6.45 -2.84
C ARG A 216 13.19 5.17 -2.81
N THR A 217 13.31 4.48 -3.95
CA THR A 217 14.00 3.19 -4.05
C THR A 217 15.35 3.35 -4.74
N PRO A 218 16.26 2.37 -4.64
CA PRO A 218 17.51 2.38 -5.41
C PRO A 218 17.30 2.31 -6.94
N VAL A 219 16.16 1.79 -7.39
CA VAL A 219 15.84 1.69 -8.82
C VAL A 219 15.08 2.94 -9.26
N ARG A 220 15.77 3.85 -9.93
CA ARG A 220 15.27 5.16 -10.34
C ARG A 220 15.08 5.22 -11.85
N GLN A 221 13.93 4.78 -12.34
CA GLN A 221 13.53 4.92 -13.73
C GLN A 221 12.23 5.76 -13.79
N PHE A 222 12.33 6.97 -14.34
CA PHE A 222 11.23 7.94 -14.30
C PHE A 222 10.49 8.11 -15.63
N ALA A 223 10.91 7.44 -16.70
CA ALA A 223 10.16 7.37 -17.94
C ALA A 223 9.08 6.29 -17.85
N SER A 224 7.81 6.68 -17.93
CA SER A 224 6.70 5.72 -17.88
C SER A 224 6.54 4.93 -19.17
N CYS A 225 6.96 5.52 -20.29
CA CYS A 225 6.89 4.91 -21.61
C CYS A 225 8.10 5.34 -22.45
N VAL A 226 8.72 4.38 -23.10
CA VAL A 226 9.86 4.58 -23.99
C VAL A 226 9.45 4.08 -25.39
N LEU A 227 9.57 4.94 -26.38
CA LEU A 227 9.39 4.55 -27.76
C LEU A 227 10.71 4.03 -28.31
N VAL A 228 10.69 2.85 -28.89
CA VAL A 228 11.86 2.21 -29.54
C VAL A 228 11.54 2.09 -31.03
N ASP A 229 12.22 2.90 -31.83
CA ASP A 229 12.09 2.87 -33.29
C ASP A 229 12.97 1.75 -33.88
N SER A 230 12.51 1.15 -34.97
CA SER A 230 13.21 0.08 -35.68
C SER A 230 13.07 0.23 -37.19
N ASP A 231 14.21 0.30 -37.86
CA ASP A 231 14.30 0.26 -39.32
C ASP A 231 14.27 -1.18 -39.85
N ASP A 232 14.04 -1.34 -41.15
CA ASP A 232 14.01 -2.63 -41.85
C ASP A 232 15.43 -3.14 -42.16
N THR A 233 16.28 -3.25 -41.13
CA THR A 233 17.58 -3.86 -41.18
C THR A 233 17.79 -4.80 -39.98
N LEU A 234 18.57 -5.87 -40.14
CA LEU A 234 18.87 -6.80 -39.04
C LEU A 234 19.53 -6.08 -37.86
N ASP A 235 20.44 -5.15 -38.11
CA ASP A 235 21.13 -4.42 -37.05
C ASP A 235 20.15 -3.56 -36.24
N SER A 236 19.20 -2.87 -36.91
CA SER A 236 18.19 -2.08 -36.26
C SER A 236 17.22 -2.97 -35.44
N ILE A 237 16.79 -4.09 -36.00
CA ILE A 237 15.91 -5.05 -35.31
C ILE A 237 16.57 -5.59 -34.04
N PHE A 238 17.84 -6.02 -34.11
CA PHE A 238 18.57 -6.51 -32.94
C PHE A 238 18.84 -5.39 -31.90
N ALA A 239 19.13 -4.17 -32.35
CA ALA A 239 19.30 -3.02 -31.47
C ALA A 239 18.00 -2.69 -30.72
N SER A 240 16.85 -2.78 -31.39
CA SER A 240 15.53 -2.57 -30.81
C SER A 240 15.21 -3.65 -29.79
N ASP A 241 15.43 -4.92 -30.11
CA ASP A 241 15.21 -6.05 -29.18
C ASP A 241 16.04 -5.89 -27.91
N MET A 242 17.33 -5.59 -28.06
CA MET A 242 18.22 -5.33 -26.92
C MET A 242 17.76 -4.14 -26.08
N SER A 243 17.30 -3.06 -26.71
CA SER A 243 16.79 -1.87 -26.03
C SER A 243 15.53 -2.19 -25.24
N ILE A 244 14.57 -2.91 -25.83
CA ILE A 244 13.35 -3.36 -25.18
C ILE A 244 13.68 -4.17 -23.93
N GLY A 245 14.58 -5.15 -24.02
CA GLY A 245 15.02 -5.96 -22.89
C GLY A 245 15.60 -5.12 -21.75
N ARG A 246 16.50 -4.17 -22.06
CA ARG A 246 17.15 -3.29 -21.08
C ARG A 246 16.17 -2.34 -20.40
N TYR A 247 15.27 -1.68 -21.15
CA TYR A 247 14.27 -0.79 -20.56
C TYR A 247 13.24 -1.54 -19.73
N THR A 248 12.79 -2.72 -20.16
CA THR A 248 11.89 -3.58 -19.39
C THR A 248 12.50 -4.01 -18.07
N ALA A 249 13.81 -4.36 -18.07
CA ALA A 249 14.55 -4.68 -16.85
C ALA A 249 14.60 -3.50 -15.86
N GLN A 250 14.51 -2.27 -16.36
CA GLN A 250 14.41 -1.04 -15.55
C GLN A 250 12.94 -0.66 -15.21
N ARG A 251 11.98 -1.54 -15.51
CA ARG A 251 10.54 -1.33 -15.25
C ARG A 251 9.90 -0.20 -16.07
N ALA A 252 10.46 0.15 -17.22
CA ALA A 252 9.83 1.05 -18.17
C ALA A 252 8.77 0.34 -19.01
N GLY A 253 7.68 1.03 -19.33
CA GLY A 253 6.79 0.62 -20.39
C GLY A 253 7.43 0.89 -21.76
N ILE A 254 7.18 0.01 -22.74
CA ILE A 254 7.72 0.12 -24.09
C ILE A 254 6.56 0.26 -25.09
N GLY A 255 6.69 1.18 -26.04
CA GLY A 255 5.78 1.36 -27.16
C GLY A 255 6.51 1.43 -28.48
#